data_6fe1129a842262e692c6341900b9e945
#
_entry.id   6fe1129a842262e692c6341900b9e945
#
_cell.length_a   1.000
_cell.length_b   1.000
_cell.length_c   1.000
_cell.angle_alpha   90.00
_cell.angle_beta   90.00
_cell.angle_gamma   90.00
#
_symmetry.space_group_name_H-M   'P 1'
#
loop_
_entity.id
_entity.type
_entity.pdbx_description
1 polymer ?
#
loop_
_entity_poly.entity_id
_entity_poly.type
_entity_poly.pdbx_seq_one_letter_code
_entity_poly.pdbx_strand_id
1 'polypeptide(L)' 'MKNPVFISNKKDQILYVYTIYDNCMLQIAKLDEYSTTILNIPKNSVISIKRCHHVGNYLIPKETLYESNLNMNHLVL' A
#
# COMPACT_ATOMS: atom_id res chain seq x y z
N MET A 1 -8.19 -10.50 13.65
CA MET A 1 -9.32 -10.34 12.71
C MET A 1 -8.88 -9.43 11.57
N LYS A 2 -9.24 -9.78 10.34
CA LYS A 2 -8.90 -8.98 9.16
C LYS A 2 -10.12 -8.20 8.69
N ASN A 3 -9.91 -6.98 8.26
CA ASN A 3 -10.95 -6.13 7.71
C ASN A 3 -10.72 -5.92 6.22
N PRO A 4 -11.76 -5.95 5.39
CA PRO A 4 -11.62 -5.54 4.01
C PRO A 4 -11.44 -4.02 3.94
N VAL A 5 -10.44 -3.60 3.19
CA VAL A 5 -10.15 -2.19 2.97
C VAL A 5 -10.09 -1.95 1.47
N PHE A 6 -10.81 -0.93 1.02
CA PHE A 6 -10.81 -0.50 -0.37
C PHE A 6 -9.80 0.61 -0.52
N ILE A 7 -8.82 0.42 -1.39
CA ILE A 7 -7.80 1.44 -1.66
C ILE A 7 -7.95 1.87 -3.10
N SER A 8 -8.25 3.14 -3.31
CA SER A 8 -8.42 3.71 -4.64
C SER A 8 -7.21 4.55 -5.00
N ASN A 9 -6.50 4.11 -6.04
CA ASN A 9 -5.40 4.89 -6.61
C ASN A 9 -5.95 5.76 -7.72
N LYS A 10 -5.98 7.09 -7.49
CA LYS A 10 -6.48 8.06 -8.47
C LYS A 10 -5.38 8.71 -9.29
N LYS A 11 -4.17 8.16 -9.20
CA LYS A 11 -2.99 8.71 -9.87
C LYS A 11 -2.67 7.91 -11.13
N ASP A 12 -1.92 8.50 -12.02
CA ASP A 12 -1.45 7.89 -13.27
C ASP A 12 -0.12 7.17 -13.08
N GLN A 13 0.10 6.64 -11.90
CA GLN A 13 1.32 5.89 -11.56
C GLN A 13 0.97 4.72 -10.66
N ILE A 14 1.75 3.65 -10.80
CA ILE A 14 1.62 2.45 -9.99
C ILE A 14 2.14 2.75 -8.58
N LEU A 15 1.37 2.33 -7.58
CA LEU A 15 1.75 2.45 -6.18
C LEU A 15 1.88 1.06 -5.56
N TYR A 16 2.66 0.97 -4.49
CA TYR A 16 2.91 -0.29 -3.82
C TYR A 16 2.54 -0.17 -2.36
N VAL A 17 1.83 -1.17 -1.86
CA VAL A 17 1.36 -1.20 -0.48
C VAL A 17 2.26 -2.13 0.32
N TYR A 18 2.78 -1.61 1.42
CA TYR A 18 3.60 -2.36 2.35
C TYR A 18 2.94 -2.38 3.72
N THR A 19 3.17 -3.43 4.47
CA THR A 19 2.86 -3.48 5.89
C THR A 19 4.15 -3.68 6.67
N ILE A 20 4.18 -3.21 7.91
CA ILE A 20 5.33 -3.40 8.79
C ILE A 20 5.00 -4.53 9.73
N TYR A 21 5.81 -5.59 9.69
CA TYR A 21 5.66 -6.76 10.52
C TYR A 21 7.04 -7.17 11.05
N ASP A 22 7.17 -7.25 12.37
CA ASP A 22 8.41 -7.67 13.03
C ASP A 22 9.62 -6.85 12.55
N ASN A 23 9.45 -5.53 12.49
CA ASN A 23 10.45 -4.57 12.02
C ASN A 23 10.86 -4.75 10.55
N CYS A 24 10.13 -5.57 9.81
CA CYS A 24 10.34 -5.76 8.39
C CYS A 24 9.20 -5.15 7.58
N MET A 25 9.54 -4.57 6.45
CA MET A 25 8.56 -4.00 5.53
C MET A 25 8.27 -5.05 4.46
N LEU A 26 7.00 -5.47 4.38
CA LEU A 26 6.55 -6.48 3.45
C LEU A 26 5.59 -5.88 2.44
N GLN A 27 5.86 -6.11 1.15
CA GLN A 27 4.93 -5.71 0.11
C GLN A 27 3.74 -6.66 0.09
N ILE A 28 2.54 -6.09 0.20
CA ILE A 28 1.31 -6.89 0.23
C ILE A 28 0.43 -6.65 -0.99
N ALA A 29 0.64 -5.58 -1.74
CA ALA A 29 -0.18 -5.31 -2.92
C ALA A 29 0.51 -4.34 -3.87
N LYS A 30 0.02 -4.35 -5.10
CA LYS A 30 0.37 -3.41 -6.16
C LYS A 30 -0.93 -2.73 -6.59
N LEU A 31 -0.92 -1.41 -6.65
CA LEU A 31 -2.08 -0.62 -7.06
C LEU A 31 -1.82 -0.08 -8.47
N ASP A 32 -2.54 -0.61 -9.44
CA ASP A 32 -2.43 -0.10 -10.80
C ASP A 32 -3.00 1.32 -10.89
N GLU A 33 -2.65 2.02 -11.96
CA GLU A 33 -3.11 3.38 -12.20
C GLU A 33 -4.64 3.41 -12.27
N TYR A 34 -5.24 4.41 -11.62
CA TYR A 34 -6.68 4.65 -11.66
C TYR A 34 -7.52 3.42 -11.30
N SER A 35 -7.04 2.62 -10.36
CA SER A 35 -7.72 1.38 -9.98
C SER A 35 -8.12 1.38 -8.52
N THR A 36 -9.10 0.56 -8.19
CA THR A 36 -9.48 0.29 -6.80
C THR A 36 -9.17 -1.17 -6.48
N THR A 37 -8.49 -1.38 -5.37
CA THR A 37 -8.08 -2.70 -4.92
C THR A 37 -8.66 -2.96 -3.54
N ILE A 38 -9.13 -4.20 -3.32
CA ILE A 38 -9.64 -4.62 -2.03
C ILE A 38 -8.58 -5.47 -1.35
N LEU A 39 -8.20 -5.07 -0.14
CA LEU A 39 -7.22 -5.80 0.66
C LEU A 39 -7.82 -6.22 1.98
N ASN A 40 -7.52 -7.44 2.41
CA ASN A 40 -7.85 -7.91 3.75
C ASN A 40 -6.65 -7.65 4.64
N ILE A 41 -6.78 -6.67 5.51
CA ILE A 41 -5.67 -6.19 6.33
C ILE A 41 -5.98 -6.46 7.80
N PRO A 42 -5.03 -7.00 8.58
CA PRO A 42 -5.24 -7.16 10.02
C PRO A 42 -5.52 -5.82 10.67
N LYS A 43 -6.45 -5.82 11.61
CA LYS A 43 -6.83 -4.60 12.32
C LYS A 43 -5.61 -3.99 13.01
N ASN A 44 -5.50 -2.68 12.97
CA ASN A 44 -4.40 -1.92 13.60
C ASN A 44 -3.03 -2.14 12.95
N SER A 45 -2.99 -2.66 11.73
CA SER A 45 -1.74 -2.76 10.99
C SER A 45 -1.28 -1.40 10.50
N VAL A 46 0.03 -1.19 10.50
CA VAL A 46 0.62 -0.02 9.87
C VAL A 46 0.76 -0.31 8.38
N ILE A 47 0.18 0.56 7.57
CA ILE A 47 0.23 0.47 6.12
C ILE A 47 1.06 1.63 5.59
N SER A 48 1.98 1.33 4.69
CA SER A 48 2.80 2.31 4.01
C SER A 48 2.59 2.17 2.51
N ILE A 49 2.18 3.24 1.85
CA ILE A 49 1.95 3.23 0.41
C ILE A 49 3.00 4.09 -0.25
N LYS A 50 3.74 3.49 -1.17
CA LYS A 50 4.92 4.09 -1.74
C LYS A 50 4.88 4.11 -3.25
N ARG A 51 5.46 5.17 -3.81
CA ARG A 51 5.87 5.20 -5.20
C ARG A 51 7.27 4.60 -5.28
N CYS A 52 7.45 3.66 -6.18
CA CYS A 52 8.73 2.98 -6.35
C CYS A 52 9.19 3.07 -7.80
N HIS A 53 10.46 2.78 -8.04
CA HIS A 53 10.91 2.55 -9.40
C HIS A 53 11.80 1.31 -9.46
N HIS A 54 11.89 0.75 -10.66
CA HIS A 54 12.69 -0.44 -10.89
C HIS A 54 14.12 -0.07 -11.19
N VAL A 55 15.07 -0.78 -10.55
CA VAL A 55 16.49 -0.73 -10.88
C VAL A 55 16.88 -2.18 -11.12
N GLY A 56 17.00 -2.56 -12.39
CA GLY A 56 17.18 -3.97 -12.74
C GLY A 56 15.96 -4.77 -12.32
N ASN A 57 16.20 -5.80 -11.50
CA ASN A 57 15.14 -6.64 -10.97
C ASN A 57 14.64 -6.19 -9.59
N TYR A 58 15.13 -5.04 -9.12
CA TYR A 58 14.79 -4.54 -7.80
C TYR A 58 13.75 -3.45 -7.88
N LEU A 59 12.82 -3.48 -6.92
CA LEU A 59 11.83 -2.43 -6.75
C LEU A 59 12.28 -1.56 -5.58
N ILE A 60 12.59 -0.30 -5.88
CA ILE A 60 13.18 0.61 -4.89
C ILE A 60 12.18 1.68 -4.52
N PRO A 61 11.77 1.76 -3.24
CA PRO A 61 10.88 2.83 -2.77
C PRO A 61 11.53 4.20 -2.98
N LYS A 62 10.76 5.13 -3.52
CA LYS A 62 11.23 6.47 -3.82
C LYS A 62 10.52 7.53 -3.01
N GLU A 63 9.23 7.35 -2.73
CA GLU A 63 8.42 8.33 -2.03
C GLU A 63 7.33 7.62 -1.26
N THR A 64 7.10 8.02 -0.02
CA THR A 64 5.98 7.53 0.77
C THR A 64 4.83 8.52 0.66
N LEU A 65 3.68 8.05 0.17
CA LEU A 65 2.49 8.87 -0.03
C LEU A 65 1.53 8.78 1.15
N TYR A 66 1.58 7.68 1.88
CA TYR A 66 0.71 7.46 3.03
C TYR A 66 1.40 6.47 3.97
N GLU A 67 1.36 6.76 5.27
CA GLU A 67 1.84 5.81 6.27
C GLU A 67 1.10 6.06 7.57
N SER A 68 0.33 5.08 8.00
CA SER A 68 -0.47 5.19 9.21
C SER A 68 -1.06 3.85 9.60
N ASN A 69 -1.55 3.74 10.82
CA ASN A 69 -2.44 2.66 11.21
C ASN A 69 -3.76 2.85 10.46
N LEU A 70 -4.17 1.82 9.75
CA LEU A 70 -5.36 1.92 8.93
C LEU A 70 -6.60 1.57 9.76
N ASN A 71 -7.39 2.58 10.09
CA ASN A 71 -8.62 2.44 10.88
C ASN A 71 -9.88 2.65 10.06
N MET A 72 -9.73 2.99 8.80
CA MET A 72 -10.84 3.20 7.89
C MET A 72 -10.97 2.01 6.94
N ASN A 73 -12.11 1.87 6.30
CA ASN A 73 -12.33 0.81 5.32
C ASN A 73 -12.26 1.30 3.88
N HIS A 74 -11.95 2.57 3.67
CA HIS A 74 -11.76 3.13 2.33
C HIS A 74 -10.70 4.23 2.38
N LEU A 75 -9.68 4.09 1.55
CA LEU A 75 -8.59 5.06 1.41
C LEU A 75 -8.49 5.48 -0.04
N VAL A 76 -8.45 6.81 -0.28
CA VAL A 76 -8.30 7.37 -1.61
C VAL A 76 -6.96 8.10 -1.68
N LEU A 77 -6.20 7.79 -2.72
CA LEU A 77 -4.86 8.39 -2.93
C LEU A 77 -4.83 9.26 -4.16
#